data_8076d62af8dc216dd69fd06519523f18
#
_entry.id   8076d62af8dc216dd69fd06519523f18
#
_cell.length_a   1.000
_cell.length_b   1.000
_cell.length_c   1.000
_cell.angle_alpha   90.00
_cell.angle_beta   90.00
_cell.angle_gamma   90.00
#
_symmetry.space_group_name_H-M   'P 1'
#
loop_
_entity.id
_entity.type
_entity.pdbx_description
1 polymer ?
#
loop_
_entity_poly.entity_id
_entity_poly.type
_entity_poly.pdbx_seq_one_letter_code
_entity_poly.pdbx_strand_id
1 'polypeptide(L)'
;MERQLLIVLTVILMAAGCQQLPVNSPNTNEINYDIPTDDPDPNLYTSYDIWQYLVLNNTQSSDYSLNERTLFYMNMHLKEDEKFTEYLNDSYYFLYFVINELEKANLPLELSLIPYIESNYDPFSISASGAVVILQFMTRTGRFYKLNRSWWNEDRHDPYQSTEAAIEYLKYLYVRFDNDILLTLAAYNAGPSLLDKKIKQNKRKGLKTDFWSLDLPNQTKDYIPKYLALRELVFNSTN
;
A
#
# COMPACT_ATOMS: atom_id res chain seq x y z
N MET A 1 4.91 5.55 -26.30
CA MET A 1 4.17 6.09 -25.15
C MET A 1 2.68 5.74 -25.23
N GLU A 2 2.00 5.96 -26.34
CA GLU A 2 0.56 5.65 -26.50
C GLU A 2 0.16 4.17 -26.29
N ARG A 3 1.03 3.22 -26.60
CA ARG A 3 0.73 1.77 -26.39
C ARG A 3 0.73 1.33 -24.93
N GLN A 4 1.47 1.98 -24.04
CA GLN A 4 1.55 1.63 -22.62
C GLN A 4 0.34 2.15 -21.83
N LEU A 5 -0.20 3.30 -22.23
CA LEU A 5 -1.43 3.87 -21.64
C LEU A 5 -2.66 2.97 -21.90
N LEU A 6 -2.68 2.29 -23.05
CA LEU A 6 -3.79 1.42 -23.42
C LEU A 6 -3.84 0.13 -22.59
N ILE A 7 -2.71 -0.35 -22.09
CA ILE A 7 -2.59 -1.63 -21.39
C ILE A 7 -3.24 -1.57 -20.00
N VAL A 8 -2.99 -0.52 -19.23
CA VAL A 8 -3.60 -0.37 -17.88
C VAL A 8 -5.11 -0.12 -18.01
N LEU A 9 -5.53 0.65 -19.02
CA LEU A 9 -6.96 0.86 -19.29
C LEU A 9 -7.67 -0.43 -19.76
N THR A 10 -6.97 -1.30 -20.50
CA THR A 10 -7.52 -2.58 -21.00
C THR A 10 -7.66 -3.59 -19.87
N VAL A 11 -6.76 -3.59 -18.89
CA VAL A 11 -6.81 -4.46 -17.72
C VAL A 11 -8.02 -4.15 -16.85
N ILE A 12 -8.35 -2.88 -16.66
CA ILE A 12 -9.54 -2.45 -15.94
C ILE A 12 -10.83 -2.80 -16.71
N LEU A 13 -10.79 -2.80 -18.06
CA LEU A 13 -11.95 -3.10 -18.91
C LEU A 13 -12.21 -4.59 -19.15
N MET A 14 -11.20 -5.47 -19.01
CA MET A 14 -11.38 -6.92 -19.18
C MET A 14 -11.98 -7.62 -17.96
N ALA A 15 -11.90 -7.03 -16.77
CA ALA A 15 -12.57 -7.54 -15.57
C ALA A 15 -14.10 -7.35 -15.62
N ALA A 16 -14.59 -6.42 -16.45
CA ALA A 16 -16.01 -6.23 -16.68
C ALA A 16 -16.44 -7.05 -17.91
N GLY A 17 -16.98 -8.26 -17.70
CA GLY A 17 -17.54 -9.13 -18.73
C GLY A 17 -18.48 -8.36 -19.67
N CYS A 18 -18.23 -8.44 -20.97
CA CYS A 18 -18.95 -7.78 -22.04
C CYS A 18 -20.48 -7.87 -21.92
N GLN A 19 -21.12 -6.78 -21.52
CA GLN A 19 -22.43 -6.41 -21.97
C GLN A 19 -22.41 -4.93 -22.33
N GLN A 20 -22.56 -4.62 -23.62
CA GLN A 20 -22.71 -3.27 -24.12
C GLN A 20 -24.03 -2.69 -23.60
N LEU A 21 -23.94 -1.75 -22.67
CA LEU A 21 -25.05 -0.90 -22.27
C LEU A 21 -24.91 0.48 -22.94
N PRO A 22 -26.01 1.16 -23.29
CA PRO A 22 -25.98 2.40 -24.03
C PRO A 22 -25.34 3.52 -23.19
N VAL A 23 -24.45 4.27 -23.85
CA VAL A 23 -23.78 5.45 -23.28
C VAL A 23 -24.83 6.57 -23.14
N ASN A 24 -25.41 6.70 -21.95
CA ASN A 24 -26.00 7.93 -21.49
C ASN A 24 -24.98 8.58 -20.56
N SER A 25 -24.45 9.75 -20.93
CA SER A 25 -23.56 10.53 -20.07
C SER A 25 -24.30 10.85 -18.76
N PRO A 26 -23.80 10.39 -17.59
CA PRO A 26 -24.40 10.77 -16.33
C PRO A 26 -24.00 12.19 -15.99
N ASN A 27 -25.01 12.98 -15.64
CA ASN A 27 -24.93 14.24 -14.95
C ASN A 27 -23.92 14.11 -13.78
N THR A 28 -22.95 15.01 -13.69
CA THR A 28 -21.97 15.11 -12.61
C THR A 28 -22.64 15.59 -11.32
N ASN A 29 -23.53 14.79 -10.76
CA ASN A 29 -23.88 14.90 -9.36
C ASN A 29 -22.87 14.05 -8.58
N GLU A 30 -22.25 14.66 -7.60
CA GLU A 30 -21.33 14.04 -6.65
C GLU A 30 -21.87 12.66 -6.22
N ILE A 31 -21.31 11.59 -6.75
CA ILE A 31 -21.56 10.24 -6.27
C ILE A 31 -20.72 10.12 -5.01
N ASN A 32 -21.37 10.35 -3.89
CA ASN A 32 -20.77 10.13 -2.58
C ASN A 32 -20.73 8.61 -2.38
N TYR A 33 -19.57 8.00 -2.61
CA TYR A 33 -19.34 6.60 -2.29
C TYR A 33 -19.04 6.50 -0.80
N ASP A 34 -20.06 6.53 0.04
CA ASP A 34 -19.94 6.14 1.43
C ASP A 34 -19.68 4.62 1.48
N ILE A 35 -18.49 4.22 1.88
CA ILE A 35 -18.21 2.82 2.18
C ILE A 35 -19.06 2.47 3.42
N PRO A 36 -19.95 1.48 3.35
CA PRO A 36 -20.74 1.07 4.52
C PRO A 36 -19.81 0.58 5.63
N THR A 37 -19.90 1.19 6.80
CA THR A 37 -19.02 0.94 7.94
C THR A 37 -19.37 -0.32 8.73
N ASP A 38 -20.51 -0.94 8.45
CA ASP A 38 -21.02 -2.11 9.19
C ASP A 38 -21.16 -3.31 8.24
N ASP A 39 -20.22 -4.24 8.35
CA ASP A 39 -20.18 -5.57 7.71
C ASP A 39 -20.57 -5.56 6.21
N PRO A 40 -19.61 -5.33 5.33
CA PRO A 40 -19.90 -5.22 3.91
C PRO A 40 -20.33 -6.58 3.38
N ASP A 41 -21.50 -6.65 2.74
CA ASP A 41 -21.82 -7.78 1.88
C ASP A 41 -20.73 -7.89 0.80
N PRO A 42 -19.91 -8.95 0.80
CA PRO A 42 -18.82 -9.09 -0.15
C PRO A 42 -19.28 -9.17 -1.61
N ASN A 43 -20.57 -9.30 -1.85
CA ASN A 43 -21.16 -9.30 -3.18
C ASN A 43 -21.56 -7.89 -3.66
N LEU A 44 -21.45 -6.87 -2.80
CA LEU A 44 -21.91 -5.51 -3.13
C LEU A 44 -20.89 -4.72 -3.96
N TYR A 45 -19.59 -5.04 -3.83
CA TYR A 45 -18.51 -4.32 -4.50
C TYR A 45 -17.67 -5.26 -5.36
N THR A 46 -17.34 -4.82 -6.56
CA THR A 46 -16.34 -5.48 -7.39
C THR A 46 -14.94 -5.01 -7.03
N SER A 47 -13.91 -5.76 -7.41
CA SER A 47 -12.53 -5.31 -7.27
C SER A 47 -12.29 -3.95 -7.93
N TYR A 48 -12.97 -3.69 -9.04
CA TYR A 48 -12.92 -2.42 -9.75
C TYR A 48 -13.41 -1.24 -8.91
N ASP A 49 -14.53 -1.40 -8.18
CA ASP A 49 -15.11 -0.33 -7.37
C ASP A 49 -14.17 0.11 -6.24
N ILE A 50 -13.46 -0.83 -5.62
CA ILE A 50 -12.54 -0.55 -4.51
C ILE A 50 -11.28 0.16 -4.99
N TRP A 51 -10.71 -0.26 -6.12
CA TRP A 51 -9.57 0.42 -6.72
C TRP A 51 -9.95 1.82 -7.21
N GLN A 52 -11.12 1.98 -7.81
CA GLN A 52 -11.64 3.29 -8.21
C GLN A 52 -11.86 4.19 -7.00
N TYR A 53 -12.43 3.66 -5.92
CA TYR A 53 -12.57 4.39 -4.66
C TYR A 53 -11.22 4.90 -4.15
N LEU A 54 -10.22 4.02 -4.11
CA LEU A 54 -8.87 4.37 -3.66
C LEU A 54 -8.27 5.50 -4.51
N VAL A 55 -8.39 5.41 -5.84
CA VAL A 55 -7.87 6.43 -6.76
C VAL A 55 -8.57 7.77 -6.58
N LEU A 56 -9.90 7.79 -6.45
CA LEU A 56 -10.70 9.01 -6.32
C LEU A 56 -10.51 9.70 -4.96
N ASN A 57 -10.29 8.93 -3.90
CA ASN A 57 -10.18 9.45 -2.53
C ASN A 57 -8.72 9.62 -2.05
N ASN A 58 -7.74 9.34 -2.89
CA ASN A 58 -6.35 9.65 -2.58
C ASN A 58 -6.09 11.15 -2.70
N THR A 59 -6.36 11.88 -1.62
CA THR A 59 -6.22 13.37 -1.57
C THR A 59 -4.78 13.83 -1.44
N GLN A 60 -3.84 12.95 -1.18
CA GLN A 60 -2.41 13.28 -1.04
C GLN A 60 -1.67 13.03 -2.36
N SER A 61 -1.80 13.96 -3.28
CA SER A 61 -0.97 13.99 -4.49
C SER A 61 0.42 14.55 -4.15
N SER A 62 1.27 13.71 -3.57
CA SER A 62 2.69 14.03 -3.47
C SER A 62 3.32 13.76 -4.83
N ASP A 63 3.82 14.80 -5.46
CA ASP A 63 4.61 14.68 -6.70
C ASP A 63 6.01 14.14 -6.34
N TYR A 64 6.13 12.81 -6.37
CA TYR A 64 7.41 12.16 -6.18
C TYR A 64 8.15 12.08 -7.52
N SER A 65 9.32 12.70 -7.61
CA SER A 65 10.17 12.55 -8.80
C SER A 65 10.57 11.08 -8.97
N LEU A 66 10.23 10.50 -10.11
CA LEU A 66 10.60 9.14 -10.47
C LEU A 66 12.08 9.08 -10.79
N ASN A 67 12.84 8.28 -10.06
CA ASN A 67 14.24 8.00 -10.34
C ASN A 67 14.39 6.72 -11.17
N GLU A 68 15.61 6.46 -11.67
CA GLU A 68 15.91 5.29 -12.51
C GLU A 68 15.51 3.96 -11.85
N ARG A 69 15.64 3.86 -10.52
CA ARG A 69 15.29 2.66 -9.76
C ARG A 69 13.78 2.46 -9.68
N THR A 70 13.01 3.53 -9.51
CA THR A 70 11.54 3.50 -9.59
C THR A 70 11.08 3.07 -10.98
N LEU A 71 11.65 3.65 -12.03
CA LEU A 71 11.35 3.27 -13.42
C LEU A 71 11.70 1.81 -13.72
N PHE A 72 12.77 1.28 -13.14
CA PHE A 72 13.14 -0.12 -13.25
C PHE A 72 12.02 -1.04 -12.69
N TYR A 73 11.52 -0.75 -11.48
CA TYR A 73 10.43 -1.54 -10.88
C TYR A 73 9.09 -1.37 -11.60
N MET A 74 8.78 -0.18 -12.11
CA MET A 74 7.60 0.02 -12.97
C MET A 74 7.66 -0.89 -14.21
N ASN A 75 8.82 -0.92 -14.89
CA ASN A 75 9.01 -1.77 -16.06
C ASN A 75 8.94 -3.27 -15.73
N MET A 76 9.30 -3.67 -14.51
CA MET A 76 9.12 -5.06 -14.06
C MET A 76 7.62 -5.41 -13.95
N HIS A 77 6.84 -4.60 -13.26
CA HIS A 77 5.39 -4.81 -13.13
C HIS A 77 4.68 -4.85 -14.48
N LEU A 78 5.03 -3.93 -15.39
CA LEU A 78 4.46 -3.89 -16.74
C LEU A 78 4.82 -5.11 -17.61
N LYS A 79 5.91 -5.82 -17.31
CA LYS A 79 6.28 -7.08 -18.01
C LYS A 79 5.52 -8.28 -17.45
N GLU A 80 5.11 -8.25 -16.19
CA GLU A 80 4.35 -9.30 -15.51
C GLU A 80 2.85 -8.94 -15.43
N ASP A 81 2.35 -8.24 -16.43
CA ASP A 81 1.04 -7.60 -16.48
C ASP A 81 -0.14 -8.51 -16.07
N GLU A 82 -0.17 -9.75 -16.58
CA GLU A 82 -1.22 -10.72 -16.22
C GLU A 82 -1.22 -11.04 -14.71
N LYS A 83 -0.05 -11.30 -14.13
CA LYS A 83 0.08 -11.60 -12.70
C LYS A 83 -0.21 -10.38 -11.83
N PHE A 84 0.25 -9.21 -12.26
CA PHE A 84 -0.05 -7.96 -11.55
C PHE A 84 -1.54 -7.73 -11.47
N THR A 85 -2.26 -7.93 -12.57
CA THR A 85 -3.71 -7.84 -12.63
C THR A 85 -4.40 -8.88 -11.76
N GLU A 86 -3.94 -10.13 -11.78
CA GLU A 86 -4.47 -11.20 -10.93
C GLU A 86 -4.34 -10.83 -9.45
N TYR A 87 -3.15 -10.40 -8.99
CA TYR A 87 -2.94 -9.98 -7.60
C TYR A 87 -3.83 -8.80 -7.19
N LEU A 88 -4.02 -7.81 -8.06
CA LEU A 88 -4.94 -6.70 -7.78
C LEU A 88 -6.39 -7.17 -7.64
N ASN A 89 -6.81 -8.10 -8.49
CA ASN A 89 -8.17 -8.65 -8.44
C ASN A 89 -8.39 -9.51 -7.19
N ASP A 90 -7.42 -10.35 -6.82
CA ASP A 90 -7.53 -11.23 -5.65
C ASP A 90 -7.43 -10.48 -4.32
N SER A 91 -6.78 -9.30 -4.34
CA SER A 91 -6.58 -8.50 -3.14
C SER A 91 -7.82 -7.76 -2.65
N TYR A 92 -8.89 -7.64 -3.46
CA TYR A 92 -9.99 -6.70 -3.21
C TYR A 92 -10.59 -6.81 -1.81
N TYR A 93 -10.71 -8.01 -1.28
CA TYR A 93 -11.31 -8.29 0.02
C TYR A 93 -10.49 -7.67 1.17
N PHE A 94 -9.18 -7.91 1.12
CA PHE A 94 -8.26 -7.35 2.12
C PHE A 94 -7.97 -5.87 1.88
N LEU A 95 -7.94 -5.43 0.63
CA LEU A 95 -7.79 -4.03 0.29
C LEU A 95 -8.92 -3.18 0.89
N TYR A 96 -10.16 -3.64 0.77
CA TYR A 96 -11.31 -3.00 1.39
C TYR A 96 -11.13 -2.84 2.91
N PHE A 97 -10.74 -3.92 3.58
CA PHE A 97 -10.49 -3.91 5.02
C PHE A 97 -9.35 -2.94 5.39
N VAL A 98 -8.23 -2.99 4.66
CA VAL A 98 -7.09 -2.11 4.89
C VAL A 98 -7.47 -0.64 4.69
N ILE A 99 -8.23 -0.31 3.66
CA ILE A 99 -8.72 1.06 3.40
C ILE A 99 -9.55 1.55 4.60
N ASN A 100 -10.54 0.76 5.04
CA ASN A 100 -11.37 1.13 6.19
C ASN A 100 -10.55 1.39 7.46
N GLU A 101 -9.57 0.56 7.74
CA GLU A 101 -8.71 0.74 8.91
C GLU A 101 -7.81 1.98 8.78
N LEU A 102 -7.31 2.29 7.57
CA LEU A 102 -6.55 3.52 7.31
C LEU A 102 -7.43 4.76 7.51
N GLU A 103 -8.67 4.75 7.05
CA GLU A 103 -9.63 5.85 7.24
C GLU A 103 -9.95 6.09 8.72
N LYS A 104 -10.28 5.03 9.48
CA LYS A 104 -10.48 5.10 10.94
C LYS A 104 -9.25 5.67 11.66
N ALA A 105 -8.06 5.36 11.16
CA ALA A 105 -6.81 5.85 11.70
C ALA A 105 -6.47 7.29 11.25
N ASN A 106 -7.19 7.87 10.29
CA ASN A 106 -6.87 9.13 9.59
C ASN A 106 -5.46 9.09 8.95
N LEU A 107 -5.16 8.01 8.23
CA LEU A 107 -3.92 7.83 7.52
C LEU A 107 -4.13 7.97 6.00
N PRO A 108 -3.09 8.34 5.23
CA PRO A 108 -3.16 8.39 3.78
C PRO A 108 -3.55 7.04 3.16
N LEU A 109 -4.53 7.03 2.26
CA LEU A 109 -5.03 5.80 1.65
C LEU A 109 -3.99 5.11 0.76
N GLU A 110 -3.01 5.84 0.24
CA GLU A 110 -1.90 5.25 -0.53
C GLU A 110 -1.07 4.25 0.29
N LEU A 111 -1.12 4.29 1.63
CA LEU A 111 -0.49 3.28 2.49
C LEU A 111 -1.15 1.90 2.35
N SER A 112 -2.34 1.81 1.75
CA SER A 112 -2.96 0.53 1.39
C SER A 112 -2.15 -0.27 0.36
N LEU A 113 -1.19 0.34 -0.31
CA LEU A 113 -0.29 -0.34 -1.23
C LEU A 113 0.82 -1.16 -0.53
N ILE A 114 1.05 -0.94 0.78
CA ILE A 114 2.08 -1.66 1.55
C ILE A 114 1.88 -3.19 1.50
N PRO A 115 0.69 -3.73 1.74
CA PRO A 115 0.45 -5.18 1.70
C PRO A 115 0.87 -5.83 0.37
N TYR A 116 0.71 -5.14 -0.74
CA TYR A 116 1.18 -5.64 -2.04
C TYR A 116 2.69 -5.85 -2.06
N ILE A 117 3.46 -4.89 -1.54
CA ILE A 117 4.92 -4.93 -1.53
C ILE A 117 5.45 -5.97 -0.55
N GLU A 118 4.74 -6.17 0.56
CA GLU A 118 5.13 -7.09 1.63
C GLU A 118 4.81 -8.56 1.28
N SER A 119 3.65 -8.84 0.70
CA SER A 119 3.14 -10.20 0.52
C SER A 119 2.30 -10.43 -0.73
N ASN A 120 2.17 -9.46 -1.65
CA ASN A 120 1.17 -9.45 -2.73
C ASN A 120 -0.27 -9.67 -2.19
N TYR A 121 -0.57 -9.12 -1.02
CA TYR A 121 -1.82 -9.36 -0.29
C TYR A 121 -2.09 -10.81 0.12
N ASP A 122 -1.08 -11.69 0.09
CA ASP A 122 -1.24 -13.08 0.55
C ASP A 122 -1.45 -13.13 2.08
N PRO A 123 -2.65 -13.53 2.55
CA PRO A 123 -2.98 -13.58 3.97
C PRO A 123 -2.28 -14.72 4.72
N PHE A 124 -1.61 -15.62 4.03
CA PHE A 124 -0.90 -16.76 4.59
C PHE A 124 0.61 -16.65 4.44
N SER A 125 1.10 -15.53 3.92
CA SER A 125 2.52 -15.32 3.68
C SER A 125 3.35 -15.34 4.96
N ILE A 126 4.45 -16.11 4.95
CA ILE A 126 5.43 -16.16 6.04
C ILE A 126 6.81 -15.95 5.45
N SER A 127 7.50 -14.90 5.90
CA SER A 127 8.87 -14.65 5.46
C SER A 127 9.88 -15.56 6.14
N ALA A 128 11.08 -15.71 5.55
CA ALA A 128 12.19 -16.44 6.15
C ALA A 128 12.65 -15.87 7.51
N SER A 129 12.38 -14.58 7.78
CA SER A 129 12.66 -13.91 9.05
C SER A 129 11.52 -14.02 10.08
N GLY A 130 10.44 -14.75 9.77
CA GLY A 130 9.28 -14.95 10.65
C GLY A 130 8.35 -13.76 10.73
N ALA A 131 8.37 -12.87 9.74
CA ALA A 131 7.32 -11.90 9.51
C ALA A 131 6.13 -12.62 8.88
N VAL A 132 4.91 -12.26 9.25
CA VAL A 132 3.71 -13.03 8.91
C VAL A 132 2.61 -12.15 8.34
N VAL A 133 1.78 -12.79 7.52
CA VAL A 133 0.52 -12.29 6.97
C VAL A 133 0.71 -11.10 6.01
N ILE A 134 -0.38 -10.41 5.71
CA ILE A 134 -0.52 -9.40 4.67
C ILE A 134 0.52 -8.27 4.79
N LEU A 135 0.77 -7.78 6.02
CA LEU A 135 1.68 -6.65 6.31
C LEU A 135 3.05 -7.08 6.86
N GLN A 136 3.38 -8.37 6.80
CA GLN A 136 4.67 -8.95 7.23
C GLN A 136 5.12 -8.45 8.62
N PHE A 137 4.21 -8.58 9.61
CA PHE A 137 4.40 -8.02 10.94
C PHE A 137 5.38 -8.86 11.78
N MET A 138 6.49 -8.27 12.19
CA MET A 138 7.55 -8.96 12.94
C MET A 138 7.12 -9.28 14.38
N THR A 139 7.57 -10.42 14.91
CA THR A 139 7.27 -10.90 16.28
C THR A 139 7.51 -9.84 17.36
N ARG A 140 8.61 -9.09 17.28
CA ARG A 140 8.96 -8.07 18.29
C ARG A 140 7.97 -6.92 18.28
N THR A 141 7.55 -6.47 17.10
CA THR A 141 6.59 -5.40 16.92
C THR A 141 5.19 -5.86 17.32
N GLY A 142 4.78 -7.07 16.93
CA GLY A 142 3.51 -7.67 17.31
C GLY A 142 3.27 -7.71 18.82
N ARG A 143 4.29 -8.10 19.61
CA ARG A 143 4.18 -8.10 21.08
C ARG A 143 3.93 -6.72 21.66
N PHE A 144 4.50 -5.68 21.10
CA PHE A 144 4.27 -4.30 21.55
C PHE A 144 2.82 -3.86 21.33
N TYR A 145 2.21 -4.34 20.23
CA TYR A 145 0.80 -4.08 19.89
C TYR A 145 -0.15 -5.16 20.41
N LYS A 146 0.22 -5.88 21.48
CA LYS A 146 -0.61 -6.87 22.20
C LYS A 146 -1.04 -8.08 21.38
N LEU A 147 -0.41 -8.35 20.23
CA LEU A 147 -0.59 -9.61 19.54
C LEU A 147 0.08 -10.73 20.36
N ASN A 148 -0.75 -11.54 20.99
CA ASN A 148 -0.28 -12.58 21.90
C ASN A 148 0.20 -13.80 21.12
N ARG A 149 1.19 -14.48 21.72
CA ARG A 149 1.57 -15.83 21.32
C ARG A 149 1.31 -16.78 22.48
N SER A 150 0.33 -17.63 22.32
CA SER A 150 0.10 -18.75 23.22
C SER A 150 0.59 -20.04 22.59
N TRP A 151 0.59 -21.14 23.36
CA TRP A 151 0.90 -22.48 22.83
C TRP A 151 -0.05 -22.90 21.70
N TRP A 152 -1.29 -22.40 21.70
CA TRP A 152 -2.37 -22.82 20.80
C TRP A 152 -2.72 -21.79 19.73
N ASN A 153 -2.34 -20.53 19.90
CA ASN A 153 -2.71 -19.45 19.02
C ASN A 153 -1.58 -18.41 18.94
N GLU A 154 -1.35 -17.91 17.75
CA GLU A 154 -0.50 -16.77 17.50
C GLU A 154 -1.31 -15.71 16.74
N ASP A 155 -1.78 -14.67 17.45
CA ASP A 155 -2.68 -13.64 16.92
C ASP A 155 -2.12 -12.94 15.67
N ARG A 156 -0.79 -13.00 15.46
CA ARG A 156 -0.15 -12.47 14.24
C ARG A 156 -0.57 -13.22 12.97
N HIS A 157 -1.08 -14.46 13.10
CA HIS A 157 -1.57 -15.26 11.98
C HIS A 157 -3.03 -14.95 11.64
N ASP A 158 -3.72 -14.16 12.47
CA ASP A 158 -5.02 -13.60 12.14
C ASP A 158 -4.81 -12.37 11.23
N PRO A 159 -5.27 -12.41 9.96
CA PRO A 159 -5.05 -11.32 9.02
C PRO A 159 -5.68 -10.01 9.47
N TYR A 160 -6.81 -10.05 10.16
CA TYR A 160 -7.52 -8.87 10.62
C TYR A 160 -6.80 -8.22 11.80
N GLN A 161 -6.54 -8.97 12.87
CA GLN A 161 -5.86 -8.47 14.06
C GLN A 161 -4.43 -7.97 13.74
N SER A 162 -3.72 -8.69 12.89
CA SER A 162 -2.38 -8.28 12.47
C SER A 162 -2.40 -7.01 11.61
N THR A 163 -3.43 -6.81 10.80
CA THR A 163 -3.61 -5.59 10.00
C THR A 163 -3.92 -4.39 10.88
N GLU A 164 -4.86 -4.51 11.84
CA GLU A 164 -5.17 -3.46 12.80
C GLU A 164 -3.91 -3.01 13.57
N ALA A 165 -3.15 -3.96 14.10
CA ALA A 165 -1.91 -3.67 14.81
C ALA A 165 -0.84 -3.01 13.91
N ALA A 166 -0.75 -3.42 12.64
CA ALA A 166 0.17 -2.82 11.69
C ALA A 166 -0.23 -1.39 11.32
N ILE A 167 -1.52 -1.10 11.23
CA ILE A 167 -2.03 0.25 10.97
C ILE A 167 -1.81 1.16 12.19
N GLU A 168 -2.00 0.67 13.41
CA GLU A 168 -1.60 1.42 14.61
C GLU A 168 -0.10 1.73 14.61
N TYR A 169 0.74 0.78 14.18
CA TYR A 169 2.17 1.01 14.06
C TYR A 169 2.50 2.02 12.97
N LEU A 170 1.86 1.95 11.82
CA LEU A 170 2.01 2.94 10.75
C LEU A 170 1.61 4.32 11.22
N LYS A 171 0.52 4.45 11.97
CA LYS A 171 0.10 5.73 12.57
C LYS A 171 1.16 6.29 13.51
N TYR A 172 1.72 5.45 14.39
CA TYR A 172 2.81 5.86 15.25
C TYR A 172 4.02 6.35 14.46
N LEU A 173 4.42 5.63 13.39
CA LEU A 173 5.54 6.03 12.55
C LEU A 173 5.25 7.31 11.78
N TYR A 174 4.06 7.45 11.21
CA TYR A 174 3.64 8.61 10.44
C TYR A 174 3.72 9.90 11.27
N VAL A 175 3.16 9.89 12.47
CA VAL A 175 3.27 11.01 13.41
C VAL A 175 4.74 11.25 13.84
N ARG A 176 5.50 10.17 14.10
CA ARG A 176 6.90 10.27 14.53
C ARG A 176 7.81 10.91 13.50
N PHE A 177 7.54 10.73 12.22
CA PHE A 177 8.34 11.26 11.13
C PHE A 177 7.67 12.43 10.40
N ASP A 178 6.92 13.25 11.16
CA ASP A 178 6.35 14.52 10.72
C ASP A 178 5.44 14.39 9.48
N ASN A 179 4.69 13.29 9.40
CA ASN A 179 3.79 12.93 8.31
C ASN A 179 4.49 12.74 6.94
N ASP A 180 5.81 12.49 6.95
CA ASP A 180 6.55 12.12 5.75
C ASP A 180 6.34 10.63 5.44
N ILE A 181 5.67 10.34 4.33
CA ILE A 181 5.33 8.98 3.90
C ILE A 181 6.60 8.16 3.62
N LEU A 182 7.60 8.74 2.94
CA LEU A 182 8.81 7.99 2.57
C LEU A 182 9.64 7.63 3.81
N LEU A 183 9.75 8.53 4.77
CA LEU A 183 10.39 8.24 6.05
C LEU A 183 9.57 7.26 6.90
N THR A 184 8.25 7.34 6.86
CA THR A 184 7.35 6.37 7.52
C THR A 184 7.58 4.96 6.99
N LEU A 185 7.56 4.80 5.68
CA LEU A 185 7.77 3.53 5.00
C LEU A 185 9.19 2.98 5.23
N ALA A 186 10.20 3.85 5.18
CA ALA A 186 11.58 3.48 5.50
C ALA A 186 11.72 3.01 6.95
N ALA A 187 11.01 3.65 7.90
CA ALA A 187 10.98 3.25 9.31
C ALA A 187 10.20 1.94 9.52
N TYR A 188 9.14 1.72 8.76
CA TYR A 188 8.39 0.46 8.77
C TYR A 188 9.29 -0.71 8.38
N ASN A 189 10.03 -0.56 7.28
CA ASN A 189 10.92 -1.59 6.73
C ASN A 189 12.20 -1.79 7.56
N ALA A 190 12.90 -0.71 7.95
CA ALA A 190 14.22 -0.77 8.59
C ALA A 190 14.20 -0.64 10.12
N GLY A 191 13.05 -0.26 10.67
CA GLY A 191 12.88 0.08 12.08
C GLY A 191 13.19 1.54 12.40
N PRO A 192 12.37 2.19 13.26
CA PRO A 192 12.47 3.63 13.57
C PRO A 192 13.79 4.02 14.25
N SER A 193 14.38 3.13 15.04
CA SER A 193 15.65 3.42 15.74
C SER A 193 16.81 3.61 14.76
N LEU A 194 16.85 2.85 13.68
CA LEU A 194 17.87 3.01 12.64
C LEU A 194 17.66 4.33 11.90
N LEU A 195 16.42 4.64 11.54
CA LEU A 195 16.08 5.85 10.81
C LEU A 195 16.42 7.10 11.65
N ASP A 196 16.05 7.14 12.92
CA ASP A 196 16.43 8.22 13.85
C ASP A 196 17.94 8.42 13.93
N LYS A 197 18.70 7.31 14.02
CA LYS A 197 20.16 7.36 14.05
C LYS A 197 20.70 8.02 12.78
N LYS A 198 20.18 7.66 11.61
CA LYS A 198 20.63 8.19 10.31
C LYS A 198 20.24 9.66 10.13
N ILE A 199 19.03 10.04 10.52
CA ILE A 199 18.58 11.44 10.55
C ILE A 199 19.48 12.27 11.45
N LYS A 200 19.76 11.81 12.67
CA LYS A 200 20.67 12.50 13.60
C LYS A 200 22.09 12.63 13.06
N GLN A 201 22.59 11.61 12.35
CA GLN A 201 23.91 11.66 11.70
C GLN A 201 23.97 12.73 10.62
N ASN A 202 22.95 12.80 9.76
CA ASN A 202 22.87 13.81 8.70
C ASN A 202 22.71 15.22 9.29
N LYS A 203 21.82 15.42 10.29
CA LYS A 203 21.67 16.71 10.97
C LYS A 203 22.99 17.23 11.54
N ARG A 204 23.81 16.36 12.16
CA ARG A 204 25.14 16.74 12.70
C ARG A 204 26.13 17.15 11.62
N LYS A 205 25.96 16.66 10.39
CA LYS A 205 26.81 16.97 9.23
C LYS A 205 26.27 18.13 8.38
N GLY A 206 25.14 18.71 8.74
CA GLY A 206 24.48 19.74 7.94
C GLY A 206 23.89 19.21 6.62
N LEU A 207 23.63 17.91 6.53
CA LEU A 207 23.05 17.26 5.36
C LEU A 207 21.52 17.20 5.45
N LYS A 208 20.86 17.04 4.30
CA LYS A 208 19.41 16.81 4.22
C LYS A 208 19.02 15.53 4.97
N THR A 209 17.79 15.50 5.47
CA THR A 209 17.25 14.39 6.26
C THR A 209 16.06 13.70 5.59
N ASP A 210 15.77 14.03 4.33
CA ASP A 210 14.81 13.29 3.51
C ASP A 210 15.31 11.86 3.22
N PHE A 211 14.40 10.98 2.84
CA PHE A 211 14.71 9.56 2.57
C PHE A 211 15.92 9.39 1.62
N TRP A 212 15.97 10.16 0.53
CA TRP A 212 16.99 10.03 -0.51
C TRP A 212 18.40 10.40 -0.05
N SER A 213 18.49 11.24 0.97
CA SER A 213 19.74 11.72 1.56
C SER A 213 20.28 10.83 2.67
N LEU A 214 19.49 9.84 3.14
CA LEU A 214 19.88 8.94 4.22
C LEU A 214 20.68 7.74 3.70
N ASP A 215 21.77 7.41 4.41
CA ASP A 215 22.54 6.18 4.15
C ASP A 215 21.87 4.97 4.83
N LEU A 216 20.88 4.38 4.16
CA LEU A 216 20.09 3.25 4.63
C LEU A 216 20.59 1.92 4.03
N PRO A 217 20.18 0.76 4.60
CA PRO A 217 20.46 -0.54 4.00
C PRO A 217 19.89 -0.67 2.59
N ASN A 218 20.52 -1.49 1.75
CA ASN A 218 20.07 -1.68 0.35
C ASN A 218 18.62 -2.14 0.25
N GLN A 219 18.19 -3.04 1.14
CA GLN A 219 16.79 -3.49 1.20
C GLN A 219 15.83 -2.31 1.35
N THR A 220 16.12 -1.36 2.25
CA THR A 220 15.26 -0.20 2.47
C THR A 220 15.38 0.82 1.32
N LYS A 221 16.58 0.96 0.73
CA LYS A 221 16.81 1.77 -0.47
C LYS A 221 16.04 1.26 -1.69
N ASP A 222 15.73 -0.04 -1.75
CA ASP A 222 14.92 -0.65 -2.81
C ASP A 222 13.41 -0.64 -2.49
N TYR A 223 13.06 -0.64 -1.21
CA TYR A 223 11.66 -0.67 -0.75
C TYR A 223 10.87 0.54 -1.24
N ILE A 224 11.41 1.74 -1.07
CA ILE A 224 10.72 2.97 -1.48
C ILE A 224 10.55 3.08 -3.00
N PRO A 225 11.55 2.81 -3.85
CA PRO A 225 11.34 2.75 -5.30
C PRO A 225 10.29 1.73 -5.75
N LYS A 226 10.18 0.57 -5.08
CA LYS A 226 9.10 -0.41 -5.35
C LYS A 226 7.72 0.17 -5.02
N TYR A 227 7.61 0.81 -3.85
CA TYR A 227 6.37 1.48 -3.44
C TYR A 227 5.98 2.58 -4.43
N LEU A 228 6.90 3.45 -4.81
CA LEU A 228 6.63 4.53 -5.75
C LEU A 228 6.29 4.02 -7.15
N ALA A 229 6.90 2.91 -7.58
CA ALA A 229 6.56 2.26 -8.85
C ALA A 229 5.10 1.76 -8.86
N LEU A 230 4.70 1.06 -7.79
CA LEU A 230 3.32 0.58 -7.63
C LEU A 230 2.34 1.75 -7.53
N ARG A 231 2.67 2.76 -6.73
CA ARG A 231 1.87 3.96 -6.57
C ARG A 231 1.63 4.66 -7.91
N GLU A 232 2.70 4.84 -8.69
CA GLU A 232 2.60 5.46 -10.02
C GLU A 232 1.67 4.68 -10.95
N LEU A 233 1.77 3.35 -10.94
CA LEU A 233 0.92 2.49 -11.76
C LEU A 233 -0.55 2.56 -11.33
N VAL A 234 -0.82 2.66 -10.02
CA VAL A 234 -2.20 2.69 -9.50
C VAL A 234 -2.85 4.06 -9.66
N PHE A 235 -2.15 5.14 -9.29
CA PHE A 235 -2.78 6.47 -9.20
C PHE A 235 -2.59 7.35 -10.43
N ASN A 236 -1.53 7.17 -11.22
CA ASN A 236 -1.19 8.06 -12.32
C ASN A 236 -1.32 7.43 -13.72
N SER A 237 -1.58 6.12 -13.82
CA SER A 237 -1.81 5.46 -15.11
C SER A 237 -3.22 5.71 -15.70
N THR A 238 -4.08 6.41 -14.99
CA THR A 238 -5.48 6.70 -15.37
C THR A 238 -5.69 8.07 -16.05
N ASN A 239 -4.59 8.82 -16.31
CA ASN A 239 -4.64 10.10 -17.04
C ASN A 239 -4.18 9.95 -18.50
#